data_9acad626eed65b378b5a7371378c94b9
#
_entry.id   9acad626eed65b378b5a7371378c94b9
#
_cell.length_a   1.000
_cell.length_b   1.000
_cell.length_c   1.000
_cell.angle_alpha   90.00
_cell.angle_beta   90.00
_cell.angle_gamma   90.00
#
_symmetry.space_group_name_H-M   'P 1'
#
loop_
_entity.id
_entity.type
_entity.pdbx_description
1 polymer ?
#
loop_
_entity_poly.entity_id
_entity_poly.type
_entity_poly.pdbx_seq_one_letter_code
_entity_poly.pdbx_strand_id
1 'polypeptide(L)'
;MKDKIFSVLQRVGRSFMLPIAILPVAGLLLGIGSSFTNATTIETYGLTSLLGNGTILHALLVIMNKVGSAVFDNLPLIFAVGVAIGMAKKEKEVSALSAVIAYFVMNTAINAMLTITGQILENGEIAESVLEGTITSVCGIQSLQMGVFGGIIVGLGVAALHNRFYRIQLPNALSFFGGTRFAVSYTHLRAHETCADL
;
A
#
# COMPACT_ATOMS: atom_id res chain seq x y z
N MET A 1 -16.73 24.27 -15.36
CA MET A 1 -15.47 23.81 -14.67
C MET A 1 -15.80 23.10 -13.36
N LYS A 2 -16.70 23.64 -12.52
CA LYS A 2 -17.14 23.05 -11.23
C LYS A 2 -17.67 21.61 -11.38
N ASP A 3 -18.51 21.33 -12.39
CA ASP A 3 -19.11 20.01 -12.60
C ASP A 3 -18.08 18.92 -12.94
N LYS A 4 -17.00 19.26 -13.65
CA LYS A 4 -15.90 18.32 -13.95
C LYS A 4 -15.12 17.96 -12.70
N ILE A 5 -14.83 18.94 -11.83
CA ILE A 5 -14.14 18.72 -10.56
C ILE A 5 -15.00 17.84 -9.66
N PHE A 6 -16.29 18.16 -9.53
CA PHE A 6 -17.22 17.39 -8.73
C PHE A 6 -17.34 15.94 -9.20
N SER A 7 -17.43 15.69 -10.51
CA SER A 7 -17.49 14.33 -11.06
C SER A 7 -16.20 13.52 -10.82
N VAL A 8 -15.04 14.18 -10.83
CA VAL A 8 -13.76 13.53 -10.49
C VAL A 8 -13.73 13.18 -9.01
N LEU A 9 -14.13 14.11 -8.12
CA LEU A 9 -14.19 13.87 -6.67
C LEU A 9 -15.12 12.69 -6.33
N GLN A 10 -16.30 12.62 -6.95
CA GLN A 10 -17.23 11.50 -6.78
C GLN A 10 -16.61 10.16 -7.23
N ARG A 11 -15.86 10.18 -8.33
CA ARG A 11 -15.19 8.97 -8.82
C ARG A 11 -14.07 8.53 -7.89
N VAL A 12 -13.29 9.46 -7.38
CA VAL A 12 -12.27 9.20 -6.34
C VAL A 12 -12.91 8.61 -5.09
N GLY A 13 -13.97 9.23 -4.57
CA GLY A 13 -14.71 8.73 -3.41
C GLY A 13 -15.25 7.31 -3.63
N ARG A 14 -15.79 7.02 -4.81
CA ARG A 14 -16.26 5.68 -5.17
C ARG A 14 -15.12 4.65 -5.23
N SER A 15 -13.92 5.08 -5.62
CA SER A 15 -12.74 4.22 -5.67
C SER A 15 -12.30 3.72 -4.29
N PHE A 16 -12.64 4.44 -3.22
CA PHE A 16 -12.35 4.04 -1.84
C PHE A 16 -13.27 2.94 -1.31
N MET A 17 -14.42 2.70 -1.95
CA MET A 17 -15.36 1.68 -1.44
C MET A 17 -14.71 0.29 -1.36
N LEU A 18 -13.88 -0.06 -2.34
CA LEU A 18 -13.25 -1.37 -2.41
C LEU A 18 -12.22 -1.59 -1.29
N PRO A 19 -11.24 -0.69 -1.05
CA PRO A 19 -10.35 -0.76 0.10
C PRO A 19 -11.07 -0.69 1.45
N ILE A 20 -12.10 0.16 1.58
CA ILE A 20 -12.82 0.34 2.84
C ILE A 20 -13.65 -0.90 3.21
N ALA A 21 -14.18 -1.63 2.22
CA ALA A 21 -15.03 -2.80 2.46
C ALA A 21 -14.31 -3.94 3.21
N ILE A 22 -12.97 -4.03 3.14
CA ILE A 22 -12.19 -5.07 3.84
C ILE A 22 -11.92 -4.71 5.31
N LEU A 23 -11.97 -3.42 5.68
CA LEU A 23 -11.58 -2.95 7.02
C LEU A 23 -12.41 -3.55 8.17
N PRO A 24 -13.74 -3.70 8.08
CA PRO A 24 -14.51 -4.31 9.17
C PRO A 24 -14.07 -5.73 9.48
N VAL A 25 -13.81 -6.54 8.45
CA VAL A 25 -13.35 -7.93 8.63
C VAL A 25 -11.95 -7.96 9.23
N ALA A 26 -11.02 -7.17 8.70
CA ALA A 26 -9.67 -7.05 9.25
C ALA A 26 -9.68 -6.53 10.69
N GLY A 27 -10.53 -5.55 10.99
CA GLY A 27 -10.70 -5.00 12.33
C GLY A 27 -11.23 -6.01 13.34
N LEU A 28 -12.20 -6.85 12.94
CA LEU A 28 -12.69 -7.94 13.79
C LEU A 28 -11.59 -8.98 14.08
N LEU A 29 -10.85 -9.40 13.05
CA LEU A 29 -9.76 -10.36 13.21
C LEU A 29 -8.67 -9.81 14.14
N LEU A 30 -8.26 -8.57 13.92
CA LEU A 30 -7.26 -7.90 14.74
C LEU A 30 -7.77 -7.69 16.17
N GLY A 31 -9.00 -7.18 16.35
CA GLY A 31 -9.58 -6.86 17.64
C GLY A 31 -9.77 -8.10 18.52
N ILE A 32 -10.38 -9.14 17.97
CA ILE A 32 -10.56 -10.41 18.70
C ILE A 32 -9.19 -11.04 18.98
N GLY A 33 -8.34 -11.14 17.96
CA GLY A 33 -7.02 -11.72 18.10
C GLY A 33 -6.18 -11.02 19.17
N SER A 34 -6.06 -9.70 19.12
CA SER A 34 -5.26 -8.92 20.08
C SER A 34 -5.82 -8.94 21.49
N SER A 35 -7.14 -8.86 21.65
CA SER A 35 -7.78 -8.81 22.98
C SER A 35 -7.58 -10.11 23.76
N PHE A 36 -7.71 -11.25 23.09
CA PHE A 36 -7.62 -12.56 23.74
C PHE A 36 -6.21 -13.18 23.72
N THR A 37 -5.24 -12.55 23.08
CA THR A 37 -3.81 -12.92 23.17
C THR A 37 -3.02 -12.02 24.11
N ASN A 38 -3.64 -10.96 24.65
CA ASN A 38 -2.99 -10.07 25.59
C ASN A 38 -2.77 -10.78 26.94
N ALA A 39 -1.51 -10.86 27.37
CA ALA A 39 -1.13 -11.52 28.62
C ALA A 39 -1.89 -10.98 29.84
N THR A 40 -2.01 -9.64 29.93
CA THR A 40 -2.73 -8.99 31.02
C THR A 40 -4.21 -9.38 31.06
N THR A 41 -4.85 -9.47 29.89
CA THR A 41 -6.24 -9.91 29.79
C THR A 41 -6.41 -11.37 30.24
N ILE A 42 -5.52 -12.26 29.79
CA ILE A 42 -5.56 -13.68 30.13
C ILE A 42 -5.39 -13.90 31.64
N GLU A 43 -4.46 -13.19 32.26
CA GLU A 43 -4.20 -13.27 33.69
C GLU A 43 -5.34 -12.68 34.53
N THR A 44 -5.82 -11.48 34.17
CA THR A 44 -6.88 -10.78 34.92
C THR A 44 -8.19 -11.58 34.97
N TYR A 45 -8.53 -12.26 33.87
CA TYR A 45 -9.75 -13.07 33.79
C TYR A 45 -9.55 -14.55 34.14
N GLY A 46 -8.35 -14.98 34.54
CA GLY A 46 -8.04 -16.36 34.91
C GLY A 46 -8.17 -17.38 33.78
N LEU A 47 -8.00 -16.94 32.54
CA LEU A 47 -8.20 -17.74 31.34
C LEU A 47 -6.94 -18.48 30.89
N THR A 48 -5.93 -18.58 31.74
CA THR A 48 -4.62 -19.19 31.43
C THR A 48 -4.71 -20.64 30.97
N SER A 49 -5.68 -21.41 31.50
CA SER A 49 -5.90 -22.80 31.12
C SER A 49 -6.49 -22.97 29.72
N LEU A 50 -7.23 -21.98 29.24
CA LEU A 50 -7.93 -22.01 27.95
C LEU A 50 -7.19 -21.22 26.85
N LEU A 51 -6.65 -20.05 27.21
CA LEU A 51 -6.01 -19.10 26.32
C LEU A 51 -4.50 -18.93 26.54
N GLY A 52 -3.93 -19.71 27.48
CA GLY A 52 -2.49 -19.68 27.77
C GLY A 52 -1.62 -20.15 26.61
N ASN A 53 -0.36 -19.74 26.64
CA ASN A 53 0.63 -20.14 25.65
C ASN A 53 0.71 -21.68 25.53
N GLY A 54 0.60 -22.18 24.30
CA GLY A 54 0.65 -23.62 24.01
C GLY A 54 -0.71 -24.26 23.76
N THR A 55 -1.83 -23.54 23.96
CA THR A 55 -3.16 -24.04 23.59
C THR A 55 -3.45 -23.80 22.10
N ILE A 56 -4.22 -24.72 21.49
CA ILE A 56 -4.64 -24.58 20.08
C ILE A 56 -5.46 -23.30 19.88
N LEU A 57 -6.27 -22.95 20.87
CA LEU A 57 -7.09 -21.74 20.80
C LEU A 57 -6.24 -20.46 20.80
N HIS A 58 -5.19 -20.41 21.62
CA HIS A 58 -4.22 -19.31 21.61
C HIS A 58 -3.54 -19.18 20.23
N ALA A 59 -3.09 -20.28 19.65
CA ALA A 59 -2.47 -20.29 18.32
C ALA A 59 -3.43 -19.74 17.25
N LEU A 60 -4.70 -20.13 17.28
CA LEU A 60 -5.72 -19.60 16.35
C LEU A 60 -5.91 -18.08 16.50
N LEU A 61 -5.99 -17.59 17.74
CA LEU A 61 -6.13 -16.17 18.03
C LEU A 61 -4.90 -15.36 17.61
N VAL A 62 -3.69 -15.90 17.78
CA VAL A 62 -2.45 -15.29 17.27
C VAL A 62 -2.48 -15.20 15.75
N ILE A 63 -2.95 -16.24 15.05
CA ILE A 63 -3.10 -16.22 13.60
C ILE A 63 -4.10 -15.13 13.20
N MET A 64 -5.27 -15.04 13.86
CA MET A 64 -6.27 -14.00 13.59
C MET A 64 -5.67 -12.58 13.77
N ASN A 65 -4.93 -12.36 14.85
CA ASN A 65 -4.23 -11.10 15.10
C ASN A 65 -3.26 -10.77 13.97
N LYS A 66 -2.39 -11.70 13.61
CA LYS A 66 -1.40 -11.50 12.53
C LYS A 66 -2.04 -11.26 11.17
N VAL A 67 -3.12 -11.96 10.83
CA VAL A 67 -3.86 -11.75 9.58
C VAL A 67 -4.53 -10.37 9.57
N GLY A 68 -5.15 -9.97 10.68
CA GLY A 68 -5.74 -8.63 10.81
C GLY A 68 -4.68 -7.53 10.67
N SER A 69 -3.55 -7.63 11.39
CA SER A 69 -2.43 -6.69 11.29
C SER A 69 -1.89 -6.59 9.88
N ALA A 70 -1.69 -7.71 9.18
CA ALA A 70 -1.17 -7.72 7.83
C ALA A 70 -2.04 -6.91 6.83
N VAL A 71 -3.35 -6.89 7.02
CA VAL A 71 -4.24 -6.04 6.20
C VAL A 71 -4.01 -4.56 6.50
N PHE A 72 -3.92 -4.18 7.79
CA PHE A 72 -3.70 -2.78 8.18
C PHE A 72 -2.31 -2.28 7.78
N ASP A 73 -1.28 -3.10 7.94
CA ASP A 73 0.10 -2.76 7.58
C ASP A 73 0.25 -2.52 6.06
N ASN A 74 -0.55 -3.23 5.24
CA ASN A 74 -0.54 -3.10 3.79
C ASN A 74 -1.70 -2.22 3.25
N LEU A 75 -2.42 -1.53 4.13
CA LEU A 75 -3.53 -0.68 3.75
C LEU A 75 -3.18 0.36 2.67
N PRO A 76 -2.01 1.04 2.73
CA PRO A 76 -1.61 1.99 1.70
C PRO A 76 -1.52 1.37 0.30
N LEU A 77 -0.98 0.16 0.19
CA LEU A 77 -0.92 -0.58 -1.08
C LEU A 77 -2.33 -0.95 -1.58
N ILE A 78 -3.21 -1.40 -0.68
CA ILE A 78 -4.60 -1.72 -1.01
C ILE A 78 -5.33 -0.48 -1.54
N PHE A 79 -5.09 0.69 -0.95
CA PHE A 79 -5.64 1.96 -1.45
C PHE A 79 -5.05 2.36 -2.80
N ALA A 80 -3.74 2.20 -3.02
CA ALA A 80 -3.12 2.48 -4.32
C ALA A 80 -3.78 1.67 -5.44
N VAL A 81 -3.95 0.37 -5.23
CA VAL A 81 -4.60 -0.54 -6.18
C VAL A 81 -6.08 -0.19 -6.36
N GLY A 82 -6.82 0.00 -5.26
CA GLY A 82 -8.25 0.32 -5.30
C GLY A 82 -8.56 1.62 -6.04
N VAL A 83 -7.75 2.66 -5.80
CA VAL A 83 -7.87 3.95 -6.48
C VAL A 83 -7.52 3.82 -7.97
N ALA A 84 -6.45 3.10 -8.31
CA ALA A 84 -6.06 2.87 -9.69
C ALA A 84 -7.16 2.15 -10.48
N ILE A 85 -7.75 1.09 -9.93
CA ILE A 85 -8.88 0.35 -10.52
C ILE A 85 -10.12 1.25 -10.68
N GLY A 86 -10.46 1.99 -9.63
CA GLY A 86 -11.66 2.83 -9.61
C GLY A 86 -11.60 4.00 -10.58
N MET A 87 -10.41 4.55 -10.81
CA MET A 87 -10.18 5.68 -11.70
C MET A 87 -9.83 5.28 -13.14
N ALA A 88 -9.42 4.04 -13.38
CA ALA A 88 -9.13 3.53 -14.72
C ALA A 88 -10.40 3.45 -15.56
N LYS A 89 -10.31 3.94 -16.81
CA LYS A 89 -11.44 3.94 -17.78
C LYS A 89 -11.63 2.60 -18.45
N LYS A 90 -10.53 1.89 -18.74
CA LYS A 90 -10.49 0.56 -19.38
C LYS A 90 -9.31 -0.23 -18.81
N GLU A 91 -9.32 -1.54 -19.03
CA GLU A 91 -8.23 -2.46 -18.65
C GLU A 91 -7.76 -2.22 -17.21
N LYS A 92 -8.72 -2.34 -16.29
CA LYS A 92 -8.53 -2.04 -14.85
C LYS A 92 -7.50 -2.94 -14.20
N GLU A 93 -7.38 -4.16 -14.68
CA GLU A 93 -6.40 -5.17 -14.27
C GLU A 93 -4.95 -4.69 -14.52
N VAL A 94 -4.72 -4.06 -15.67
CA VAL A 94 -3.41 -3.48 -16.01
C VAL A 94 -3.10 -2.28 -15.12
N SER A 95 -4.09 -1.44 -14.87
CA SER A 95 -3.96 -0.30 -13.95
C SER A 95 -3.65 -0.78 -12.52
N ALA A 96 -4.28 -1.87 -12.07
CA ALA A 96 -4.02 -2.48 -10.77
C ALA A 96 -2.56 -2.95 -10.66
N LEU A 97 -2.08 -3.72 -11.64
CA LEU A 97 -0.69 -4.19 -11.68
C LEU A 97 0.31 -3.03 -11.71
N SER A 98 0.01 -2.00 -12.52
CA SER A 98 0.83 -0.78 -12.58
C SER A 98 0.91 -0.08 -11.23
N ALA A 99 -0.18 -0.06 -10.45
CA ALA A 99 -0.21 0.56 -9.12
C ALA A 99 0.66 -0.20 -8.12
N VAL A 100 0.64 -1.54 -8.15
CA VAL A 100 1.52 -2.37 -7.31
C VAL A 100 2.98 -2.07 -7.62
N ILE A 101 3.36 -2.11 -8.90
CA ILE A 101 4.73 -1.86 -9.34
C ILE A 101 5.17 -0.44 -8.95
N ALA A 102 4.35 0.57 -9.25
CA ALA A 102 4.66 1.97 -8.94
C ALA A 102 4.82 2.19 -7.42
N TYR A 103 3.99 1.52 -6.60
CA TYR A 103 4.07 1.63 -5.15
C TYR A 103 5.38 1.06 -4.60
N PHE A 104 5.81 -0.12 -5.08
CA PHE A 104 7.09 -0.70 -4.69
C PHE A 104 8.27 0.15 -5.17
N VAL A 105 8.25 0.62 -6.43
CA VAL A 105 9.32 1.47 -6.99
C VAL A 105 9.45 2.75 -6.19
N MET A 106 8.34 3.42 -5.87
CA MET A 106 8.36 4.63 -5.06
C MET A 106 9.00 4.39 -3.69
N ASN A 107 8.56 3.36 -2.95
CA ASN A 107 9.11 3.08 -1.63
C ASN A 107 10.58 2.67 -1.69
N THR A 108 11.00 1.90 -2.70
CA THR A 108 12.42 1.54 -2.89
C THR A 108 13.27 2.76 -3.24
N ALA A 109 12.75 3.68 -4.07
CA ALA A 109 13.47 4.91 -4.41
C ALA A 109 13.60 5.84 -3.18
N ILE A 110 12.55 5.95 -2.36
CA ILE A 110 12.61 6.70 -1.09
C ILE A 110 13.64 6.05 -0.14
N ASN A 111 13.63 4.71 -0.01
CA ASN A 111 14.64 4.00 0.80
C ASN A 111 16.07 4.32 0.35
N ALA A 112 16.33 4.26 -0.97
CA ALA A 112 17.64 4.59 -1.52
C ALA A 112 18.05 6.05 -1.20
N MET A 113 17.11 6.99 -1.30
CA MET A 113 17.37 8.39 -0.93
C MET A 113 17.66 8.54 0.57
N LEU A 114 16.91 7.87 1.43
CA LEU A 114 17.14 7.90 2.88
C LEU A 114 18.49 7.30 3.25
N THR A 115 18.95 6.28 2.53
CA THR A 115 20.27 5.67 2.71
C THR A 115 21.38 6.62 2.24
N ILE A 116 21.23 7.23 1.05
CA ILE A 116 22.21 8.20 0.51
C ILE A 116 22.32 9.43 1.42
N THR A 117 21.22 9.89 2.00
CA THR A 117 21.21 11.04 2.92
C THR A 117 21.65 10.69 4.35
N GLY A 118 22.00 9.43 4.62
CA GLY A 118 22.47 8.97 5.94
C GLY A 118 21.38 8.88 7.01
N GLN A 119 20.10 8.91 6.63
CA GLN A 119 18.99 8.72 7.55
C GLN A 119 18.74 7.23 7.84
N ILE A 120 19.13 6.36 6.93
CA ILE A 120 19.23 4.90 7.13
C ILE A 120 20.72 4.56 7.00
N LEU A 121 21.26 3.93 8.04
CA LEU A 121 22.65 3.51 8.10
C LEU A 121 22.87 2.24 7.25
N GLU A 122 24.12 1.93 6.90
CA GLU A 122 24.49 0.74 6.11
C GLU A 122 24.08 -0.58 6.78
N ASN A 123 23.98 -0.59 8.11
CA ASN A 123 23.47 -1.74 8.89
C ASN A 123 21.93 -1.86 8.89
N GLY A 124 21.24 -0.95 8.24
CA GLY A 124 19.77 -0.91 8.18
C GLY A 124 19.10 -0.27 9.40
N GLU A 125 19.85 0.29 10.34
CA GLU A 125 19.31 1.04 11.47
C GLU A 125 18.94 2.47 11.07
N ILE A 126 17.94 3.04 11.73
CA ILE A 126 17.52 4.42 11.54
C ILE A 126 18.44 5.31 12.36
N ALA A 127 18.99 6.37 11.76
CA ALA A 127 19.87 7.30 12.46
C ALA A 127 19.15 8.00 13.63
N GLU A 128 19.82 8.20 14.75
CA GLU A 128 19.26 8.85 15.95
C GLU A 128 18.74 10.28 15.70
N SER A 129 19.20 10.93 14.64
CA SER A 129 18.74 12.26 14.23
C SER A 129 17.35 12.27 13.62
N VAL A 130 16.80 11.11 13.24
CA VAL A 130 15.49 10.98 12.62
C VAL A 130 14.41 10.86 13.71
N LEU A 131 13.37 11.68 13.61
CA LEU A 131 12.24 11.62 14.54
C LEU A 131 11.56 10.25 14.47
N GLU A 132 11.25 9.67 15.63
CA GLU A 132 10.49 8.43 15.72
C GLU A 132 9.19 8.50 14.91
N GLY A 133 8.88 7.44 14.17
CA GLY A 133 7.68 7.36 13.35
C GLY A 133 7.79 8.00 11.96
N THR A 134 8.91 8.67 11.62
CA THR A 134 9.10 9.23 10.28
C THR A 134 9.40 8.14 9.25
N ILE A 135 10.22 7.15 9.64
CA ILE A 135 10.58 5.99 8.82
C ILE A 135 9.89 4.75 9.39
N THR A 136 9.25 3.98 8.55
CA THR A 136 8.58 2.74 8.93
C THR A 136 8.79 1.67 7.87
N SER A 137 8.52 0.41 8.23
CA SER A 137 8.54 -0.70 7.27
C SER A 137 7.23 -0.72 6.48
N VAL A 138 7.30 -0.43 5.19
CA VAL A 138 6.20 -0.46 4.24
C VAL A 138 6.41 -1.62 3.28
N CYS A 139 5.57 -2.64 3.35
CA CYS A 139 5.74 -3.88 2.56
C CYS A 139 7.15 -4.49 2.67
N GLY A 140 7.77 -4.39 3.85
CA GLY A 140 9.13 -4.90 4.10
C GLY A 140 10.27 -3.96 3.68
N ILE A 141 9.97 -2.77 3.15
CA ILE A 141 10.93 -1.75 2.76
C ILE A 141 10.88 -0.62 3.78
N GLN A 142 12.02 -0.22 4.33
CA GLN A 142 12.08 0.98 5.18
C GLN A 142 11.89 2.22 4.31
N SER A 143 10.83 2.96 4.57
CA SER A 143 10.42 4.12 3.77
C SER A 143 9.76 5.17 4.65
N LEU A 144 9.52 6.35 4.11
CA LEU A 144 8.77 7.40 4.79
C LEU A 144 7.33 6.93 5.09
N GLN A 145 6.87 7.22 6.29
CA GLN A 145 5.51 6.89 6.71
C GLN A 145 4.48 7.85 6.09
N MET A 146 4.18 7.63 4.80
CA MET A 146 3.14 8.39 4.10
C MET A 146 1.73 7.84 4.35
N GLY A 147 1.62 6.66 4.93
CA GLY A 147 0.36 5.99 5.21
C GLY A 147 -0.52 5.84 3.97
N VAL A 148 -1.84 5.84 4.19
CA VAL A 148 -2.86 5.69 3.12
C VAL A 148 -2.77 6.81 2.07
N PHE A 149 -2.34 8.02 2.45
CA PHE A 149 -2.20 9.15 1.52
C PHE A 149 -1.17 8.86 0.43
N GLY A 150 -0.03 8.26 0.76
CA GLY A 150 0.96 7.81 -0.21
C GLY A 150 0.35 6.83 -1.23
N GLY A 151 -0.44 5.86 -0.75
CA GLY A 151 -1.17 4.93 -1.61
C GLY A 151 -2.16 5.63 -2.54
N ILE A 152 -2.93 6.59 -2.03
CA ILE A 152 -3.88 7.37 -2.84
C ILE A 152 -3.17 8.17 -3.93
N ILE A 153 -2.07 8.84 -3.61
CA ILE A 153 -1.28 9.62 -4.57
C ILE A 153 -0.76 8.73 -5.69
N VAL A 154 -0.17 7.57 -5.34
CA VAL A 154 0.29 6.59 -6.33
C VAL A 154 -0.86 6.10 -7.20
N GLY A 155 -1.99 5.71 -6.59
CA GLY A 155 -3.16 5.22 -7.33
C GLY A 155 -3.72 6.23 -8.32
N LEU A 156 -3.82 7.52 -7.92
CA LEU A 156 -4.25 8.61 -8.79
C LEU A 156 -3.25 8.88 -9.91
N GLY A 157 -1.95 8.90 -9.61
CA GLY A 157 -0.88 9.09 -10.58
C GLY A 157 -0.90 8.00 -11.64
N VAL A 158 -0.95 6.73 -11.21
CA VAL A 158 -1.04 5.57 -12.09
C VAL A 158 -2.29 5.62 -12.97
N ALA A 159 -3.45 5.91 -12.38
CA ALA A 159 -4.70 6.00 -13.15
C ALA A 159 -4.67 7.13 -14.19
N ALA A 160 -4.07 8.28 -13.85
CA ALA A 160 -3.90 9.40 -14.78
C ALA A 160 -3.00 9.02 -15.95
N LEU A 161 -1.84 8.41 -15.68
CA LEU A 161 -0.92 7.92 -16.71
C LEU A 161 -1.54 6.81 -17.55
N HIS A 162 -2.17 5.82 -16.91
CA HIS A 162 -2.87 4.74 -17.59
C HIS A 162 -3.94 5.27 -18.54
N ASN A 163 -4.81 6.17 -18.08
CA ASN A 163 -5.87 6.77 -18.88
C ASN A 163 -5.35 7.62 -20.06
N ARG A 164 -4.13 8.12 -19.98
CA ARG A 164 -3.49 8.88 -21.05
C ARG A 164 -2.86 7.97 -22.11
N PHE A 165 -2.21 6.87 -21.66
CA PHE A 165 -1.31 6.08 -22.51
C PHE A 165 -1.83 4.70 -22.92
N TYR A 166 -2.96 4.21 -22.40
CA TYR A 166 -3.48 2.86 -22.68
C TYR A 166 -3.78 2.61 -24.18
N ARG A 167 -3.90 3.66 -25.01
CA ARG A 167 -4.15 3.58 -26.45
C ARG A 167 -2.96 3.91 -27.33
N ILE A 168 -1.78 4.09 -26.77
CA ILE A 168 -0.63 4.50 -27.56
C ILE A 168 -0.25 3.39 -28.56
N GLN A 169 -0.12 3.75 -29.81
CA GLN A 169 0.36 2.86 -30.87
C GLN A 169 1.83 3.19 -31.10
N LEU A 170 2.69 2.19 -30.87
CA LEU A 170 4.12 2.30 -31.15
C LEU A 170 4.44 1.79 -32.55
N PRO A 171 5.55 2.23 -33.17
CA PRO A 171 6.03 1.68 -34.44
C PRO A 171 6.16 0.17 -34.39
N ASN A 172 6.07 -0.49 -35.58
CA ASN A 172 6.03 -1.95 -35.67
C ASN A 172 7.17 -2.67 -34.94
N ALA A 173 8.36 -2.08 -34.89
CA ALA A 173 9.52 -2.63 -34.17
C ALA A 173 9.30 -2.69 -32.64
N LEU A 174 8.46 -1.83 -32.09
CA LEU A 174 8.15 -1.72 -30.65
C LEU A 174 6.66 -2.01 -30.36
N SER A 175 5.91 -2.53 -31.33
CA SER A 175 4.47 -2.78 -31.21
C SER A 175 4.11 -3.70 -30.06
N PHE A 176 5.02 -4.64 -29.68
CA PHE A 176 4.86 -5.50 -28.51
C PHE A 176 4.71 -4.71 -27.20
N PHE A 177 5.37 -3.56 -27.08
CA PHE A 177 5.31 -2.68 -25.91
C PHE A 177 4.20 -1.61 -26.02
N GLY A 178 3.40 -1.62 -27.11
CA GLY A 178 2.34 -0.64 -27.31
C GLY A 178 1.10 -0.88 -26.43
N GLY A 179 0.19 0.10 -26.45
CA GLY A 179 -1.07 0.02 -25.70
C GLY A 179 -0.86 0.04 -24.18
N THR A 180 -1.54 -0.86 -23.49
CA THR A 180 -1.52 -0.98 -22.02
C THR A 180 -0.18 -1.41 -21.46
N ARG A 181 0.59 -2.21 -22.20
CA ARG A 181 1.95 -2.61 -21.81
C ARG A 181 2.87 -1.41 -21.71
N PHE A 182 2.74 -0.44 -22.60
CA PHE A 182 3.46 0.83 -22.53
C PHE A 182 3.09 1.64 -21.26
N ALA A 183 1.82 1.66 -20.90
CA ALA A 183 1.37 2.36 -19.71
C ALA A 183 2.02 1.80 -18.44
N VAL A 184 2.17 0.48 -18.31
CA VAL A 184 2.88 -0.17 -17.19
C VAL A 184 4.34 0.27 -17.14
N SER A 185 5.06 0.14 -18.28
CA SER A 185 6.48 0.49 -18.35
C SER A 185 6.74 1.96 -18.09
N TYR A 186 5.89 2.84 -18.63
CA TYR A 186 6.00 4.28 -18.42
C TYR A 186 5.72 4.70 -16.97
N THR A 187 4.76 4.04 -16.32
CA THR A 187 4.44 4.28 -14.91
C THR A 187 5.64 3.93 -14.03
N HIS A 188 6.32 2.82 -14.32
CA HIS A 188 7.53 2.42 -13.60
C HIS A 188 8.64 3.47 -13.72
N LEU A 189 8.93 3.95 -14.92
CA LEU A 189 9.96 4.98 -15.15
C LEU A 189 9.64 6.30 -14.44
N ARG A 190 8.38 6.73 -14.52
CA ARG A 190 7.95 8.00 -13.91
C ARG A 190 7.96 7.94 -12.38
N ALA A 191 7.62 6.80 -11.78
CA ALA A 191 7.70 6.63 -10.34
C ALA A 191 9.14 6.78 -9.83
N HIS A 192 10.12 6.32 -10.60
CA HIS A 192 11.54 6.46 -10.28
C HIS A 192 12.01 7.94 -10.39
N GLU A 193 11.62 8.66 -11.45
CA GLU A 193 11.99 10.07 -11.64
C GLU A 193 11.43 10.96 -10.51
N THR A 194 10.15 10.82 -10.16
CA THR A 194 9.53 11.65 -9.10
C THR A 194 10.17 11.46 -7.72
N CYS A 195 10.77 10.30 -7.47
CA CYS A 195 11.49 10.08 -6.21
C CYS A 195 12.92 10.63 -6.22
N ALA A 196 13.51 10.83 -7.41
CA ALA A 196 14.85 11.40 -7.53
C ALA A 196 14.85 12.94 -7.47
N ASP A 197 13.70 13.58 -7.70
CA ASP A 197 13.53 15.05 -7.66
C ASP A 197 13.12 15.56 -6.25
N LEU A 198 12.96 14.68 -5.25
CA LEU A 198 12.69 15.00 -3.85
C LEU A 198 13.95 14.94 -2.99
#